data_0e653640edf89b82fcad63d346cad595
#
_entry.id   0e653640edf89b82fcad63d346cad595
#
_cell.length_a   1.000
_cell.length_b   1.000
_cell.length_c   1.000
_cell.angle_alpha   90.00
_cell.angle_beta   90.00
_cell.angle_gamma   90.00
#
_symmetry.space_group_name_H-M   'P 1'
#
loop_
_entity.id
_entity.type
_entity.pdbx_description
1 polymer ?
#
loop_
_entity_poly.entity_id
_entity_poly.type
_entity_poly.pdbx_seq_one_letter_code
_entity_poly.pdbx_strand_id
1 'polypeptide(L)'
;MANEVRVRFAPSPTGPFHIGGARSALFNWLFARKMGGKMILRIEDTDLERSSRESEENIKAALKWLGMDWDEGIDVGGENGPYRQTERLEIYKKYTDKLLAEGKAYYCYCTDEELEAERQTLLAEGKMPRYMGKCRHLTPEQIEKYKAEGRKPTVRFKVPADKQILVRDMVRGDVVFDSNGIGDFVIVKSDGIPTYNYAVVIDDSLMHITHVIRAEEHLSNTPRQCLIYDALGFEQPTFGHISLILGKDHTKMSKRHGATSVDQYRQLGYLPEAIDNFLALLGWAPNSEQEIFSMDELVKEFSMDHVAKNPAVFDIDKLNWINQHYMRKLSRDEFYEAAKPHMIKKGFINGEEYGDKLEWLKDVVATAQQHVSYAAQVPDDVAMYFTDNFDFENDDAKNVLLAETVPEVIRLLFDKLPKLEVLDGPSVKATFKAIQKETKLGGKNVFMPIRVALTGNQHGPELAEMVPLLGLARTVSRIKNSLDKVGVKLY
;
A
#
# COMPACT_ATOMS: atom_id res chain seq x y z
N MET A 1 23.42 29.24 -7.99
CA MET A 1 22.45 28.72 -6.98
C MET A 1 22.09 27.31 -7.40
N ALA A 2 22.09 26.34 -6.51
CA ALA A 2 21.63 25.00 -6.86
C ALA A 2 20.14 25.11 -7.26
N ASN A 3 19.76 24.49 -8.38
CA ASN A 3 18.37 24.48 -8.81
C ASN A 3 17.52 23.80 -7.73
N GLU A 4 16.32 24.34 -7.47
CA GLU A 4 15.35 23.73 -6.54
C GLU A 4 15.11 22.27 -6.94
N VAL A 5 15.17 21.36 -6.00
CA VAL A 5 14.86 19.94 -6.25
C VAL A 5 13.37 19.80 -6.60
N ARG A 6 13.09 19.20 -7.75
CA ARG A 6 11.74 18.94 -8.24
C ARG A 6 11.62 17.48 -8.66
N VAL A 7 10.76 16.77 -7.97
CA VAL A 7 10.42 15.39 -8.26
C VAL A 7 8.98 15.27 -8.74
N ARG A 8 8.59 14.10 -9.23
CA ARG A 8 7.20 13.87 -9.61
C ARG A 8 6.76 12.45 -9.27
N PHE A 9 5.52 12.35 -8.84
CA PHE A 9 4.76 11.12 -8.94
C PHE A 9 3.82 11.23 -10.16
N ALA A 10 3.95 10.31 -11.08
CA ALA A 10 3.30 10.39 -12.40
C ALA A 10 2.58 9.07 -12.73
N PRO A 11 1.48 8.76 -12.01
CA PRO A 11 0.77 7.51 -12.19
C PRO A 11 -0.12 7.51 -13.43
N SER A 12 -0.25 6.33 -14.06
CA SER A 12 -1.34 6.03 -14.99
C SER A 12 -2.57 5.56 -14.22
N PRO A 13 -3.75 6.21 -14.37
CA PRO A 13 -4.95 5.89 -13.59
C PRO A 13 -5.70 4.69 -14.20
N THR A 14 -5.09 3.50 -14.16
CA THR A 14 -5.56 2.28 -14.83
C THR A 14 -6.10 1.21 -13.90
N GLY A 15 -6.49 1.56 -12.68
CA GLY A 15 -7.05 0.65 -11.69
C GLY A 15 -6.72 1.01 -10.25
N PRO A 16 -6.88 0.08 -9.30
CA PRO A 16 -6.60 0.31 -7.89
C PRO A 16 -5.15 0.76 -7.64
N PHE A 17 -4.95 1.69 -6.74
CA PHE A 17 -3.62 2.20 -6.40
C PHE A 17 -2.81 1.17 -5.64
N HIS A 18 -1.85 0.55 -6.32
CA HIS A 18 -1.01 -0.53 -5.81
C HIS A 18 0.04 -0.01 -4.81
N ILE A 19 0.37 -0.81 -3.79
CA ILE A 19 1.40 -0.47 -2.79
C ILE A 19 2.79 -0.17 -3.39
N GLY A 20 3.12 -0.77 -4.53
CA GLY A 20 4.35 -0.44 -5.26
C GLY A 20 4.36 1.00 -5.78
N GLY A 21 3.20 1.48 -6.27
CA GLY A 21 3.01 2.89 -6.63
C GLY A 21 3.08 3.80 -5.41
N ALA A 22 2.45 3.39 -4.30
CA ALA A 22 2.48 4.14 -3.04
C ALA A 22 3.92 4.28 -2.50
N ARG A 23 4.74 3.21 -2.54
CA ARG A 23 6.15 3.29 -2.18
C ARG A 23 6.93 4.25 -3.09
N SER A 24 6.67 4.21 -4.40
CA SER A 24 7.32 5.15 -5.34
C SER A 24 6.92 6.59 -5.04
N ALA A 25 5.65 6.85 -4.72
CA ALA A 25 5.18 8.17 -4.29
C ALA A 25 5.85 8.61 -2.99
N LEU A 26 5.90 7.72 -1.99
CA LEU A 26 6.53 8.00 -0.70
C LEU A 26 8.02 8.35 -0.84
N PHE A 27 8.78 7.62 -1.66
CA PHE A 27 10.21 7.89 -1.87
C PHE A 27 10.43 9.26 -2.55
N ASN A 28 9.58 9.62 -3.53
CA ASN A 28 9.60 10.95 -4.13
C ASN A 28 9.27 12.03 -3.08
N TRP A 29 8.22 11.81 -2.28
CA TRP A 29 7.78 12.75 -1.27
C TRP A 29 8.84 12.96 -0.18
N LEU A 30 9.39 11.88 0.38
CA LEU A 30 10.46 11.94 1.39
C LEU A 30 11.71 12.66 0.86
N PHE A 31 12.11 12.34 -0.38
CA PHE A 31 13.25 12.99 -1.01
C PHE A 31 13.01 14.49 -1.21
N ALA A 32 11.84 14.87 -1.73
CA ALA A 32 11.47 16.27 -1.91
C ALA A 32 11.47 17.03 -0.58
N ARG A 33 10.78 16.49 0.44
CA ARG A 33 10.67 17.14 1.76
C ARG A 33 12.03 17.29 2.44
N LYS A 34 12.88 16.26 2.39
CA LYS A 34 14.25 16.32 2.93
C LYS A 34 15.11 17.38 2.25
N MET A 35 14.98 17.52 0.93
CA MET A 35 15.78 18.46 0.14
C MET A 35 15.20 19.88 0.11
N GLY A 36 14.07 20.11 0.78
CA GLY A 36 13.35 21.40 0.72
C GLY A 36 12.84 21.72 -0.68
N GLY A 37 12.59 20.69 -1.49
CA GLY A 37 12.13 20.78 -2.87
C GLY A 37 10.63 20.59 -3.03
N LYS A 38 10.17 20.37 -4.27
CA LYS A 38 8.76 20.24 -4.64
C LYS A 38 8.44 18.86 -5.19
N MET A 39 7.26 18.37 -4.85
CA MET A 39 6.64 17.19 -5.45
C MET A 39 5.51 17.59 -6.40
N ILE A 40 5.56 17.09 -7.62
CA ILE A 40 4.57 17.31 -8.67
C ILE A 40 3.72 16.05 -8.83
N LEU A 41 2.38 16.19 -8.85
CA LEU A 41 1.47 15.11 -9.23
C LEU A 41 0.97 15.31 -10.66
N ARG A 42 1.42 14.43 -11.58
CA ARG A 42 1.00 14.41 -12.99
C ARG A 42 0.25 13.13 -13.29
N ILE A 43 -0.84 13.22 -14.05
CA ILE A 43 -1.62 12.06 -14.47
C ILE A 43 -1.24 11.68 -15.90
N GLU A 44 -0.79 10.44 -16.08
CA GLU A 44 -0.39 9.88 -17.37
C GLU A 44 -1.52 9.02 -17.96
N ASP A 45 -2.50 9.68 -18.56
CA ASP A 45 -3.76 9.11 -19.05
C ASP A 45 -3.82 8.90 -20.57
N THR A 46 -2.68 8.73 -21.23
CA THR A 46 -2.57 8.49 -22.67
C THR A 46 -3.04 7.10 -23.11
N ASP A 47 -3.28 6.19 -22.19
CA ASP A 47 -3.98 4.93 -22.42
C ASP A 47 -5.48 5.14 -22.16
N LEU A 48 -6.19 5.60 -23.20
CA LEU A 48 -7.60 5.98 -23.09
C LEU A 48 -8.54 4.82 -22.77
N GLU A 49 -8.17 3.58 -23.12
CA GLU A 49 -9.00 2.40 -22.88
C GLU A 49 -8.99 1.97 -21.41
N ARG A 50 -7.85 2.09 -20.76
CA ARG A 50 -7.66 1.64 -19.37
C ARG A 50 -7.73 2.75 -18.33
N SER A 51 -7.56 4.01 -18.74
CA SER A 51 -7.59 5.15 -17.82
C SER A 51 -9.01 5.55 -17.45
N SER A 52 -9.24 5.85 -16.17
CA SER A 52 -10.54 6.33 -15.68
C SER A 52 -10.38 7.42 -14.62
N ARG A 53 -11.39 8.30 -14.55
CA ARG A 53 -11.47 9.33 -13.49
C ARG A 53 -11.62 8.72 -12.11
N GLU A 54 -12.32 7.59 -12.00
CA GLU A 54 -12.45 6.87 -10.72
C GLU A 54 -11.09 6.41 -10.19
N SER A 55 -10.25 5.85 -11.07
CA SER A 55 -8.88 5.44 -10.68
C SER A 55 -8.01 6.64 -10.30
N GLU A 56 -8.16 7.78 -10.99
CA GLU A 56 -7.48 9.03 -10.63
C GLU A 56 -7.89 9.51 -9.23
N GLU A 57 -9.20 9.54 -8.94
CA GLU A 57 -9.71 9.93 -7.60
C GLU A 57 -9.23 8.96 -6.51
N ASN A 58 -9.19 7.66 -6.81
CA ASN A 58 -8.67 6.65 -5.89
C ASN A 58 -7.19 6.90 -5.54
N ILE A 59 -6.36 7.22 -6.54
CA ILE A 59 -4.95 7.58 -6.32
C ILE A 59 -4.83 8.80 -5.41
N LYS A 60 -5.56 9.89 -5.72
CA LYS A 60 -5.52 11.13 -4.95
C LYS A 60 -6.00 10.92 -3.50
N ALA A 61 -7.10 10.18 -3.33
CA ALA A 61 -7.63 9.86 -2.00
C ALA A 61 -6.65 9.02 -1.18
N ALA A 62 -5.97 8.06 -1.81
CA ALA A 62 -4.97 7.24 -1.15
C ALA A 62 -3.74 8.05 -0.75
N LEU A 63 -3.21 8.93 -1.62
CA LEU A 63 -2.10 9.82 -1.29
C LEU A 63 -2.44 10.73 -0.11
N LYS A 64 -3.63 11.35 -0.11
CA LYS A 64 -4.10 12.19 1.00
C LYS A 64 -4.25 11.40 2.29
N TRP A 65 -4.76 10.18 2.23
CA TRP A 65 -4.89 9.32 3.40
C TRP A 65 -3.53 8.92 3.98
N LEU A 66 -2.51 8.72 3.14
CA LEU A 66 -1.11 8.48 3.54
C LEU A 66 -0.38 9.78 3.97
N GLY A 67 -1.05 10.93 4.02
CA GLY A 67 -0.44 12.19 4.41
C GLY A 67 0.54 12.77 3.39
N MET A 68 0.54 12.26 2.16
CA MET A 68 1.38 12.76 1.07
C MET A 68 0.64 13.83 0.28
N ASP A 69 1.03 15.08 0.48
CA ASP A 69 0.61 16.23 -0.30
C ASP A 69 1.54 16.46 -1.49
N TRP A 70 1.11 17.30 -2.43
CA TRP A 70 1.92 17.72 -3.57
C TRP A 70 1.83 19.24 -3.76
N ASP A 71 2.94 19.83 -4.21
CA ASP A 71 3.12 21.26 -4.27
C ASP A 71 2.62 21.86 -5.59
N GLU A 72 2.57 21.05 -6.63
CA GLU A 72 2.16 21.43 -7.98
C GLU A 72 1.51 20.22 -8.67
N GLY A 73 0.51 20.42 -9.52
CA GLY A 73 -0.12 19.32 -10.24
C GLY A 73 -1.65 19.36 -10.20
N ILE A 74 -2.25 18.19 -10.35
CA ILE A 74 -3.71 18.02 -10.32
C ILE A 74 -4.27 18.56 -9.00
N ASP A 75 -5.39 19.25 -9.08
CA ASP A 75 -6.17 19.89 -8.01
C ASP A 75 -5.51 21.12 -7.35
N VAL A 76 -4.19 21.21 -7.34
CA VAL A 76 -3.48 22.36 -6.73
C VAL A 76 -3.01 23.39 -7.77
N GLY A 77 -2.91 22.98 -9.04
CA GLY A 77 -2.45 23.84 -10.13
C GLY A 77 -0.94 24.05 -10.11
N GLY A 78 -0.48 25.17 -10.67
CA GLY A 78 0.91 25.56 -10.78
C GLY A 78 1.22 26.24 -12.11
N GLU A 79 2.49 26.60 -12.32
CA GLU A 79 2.91 27.37 -13.50
C GLU A 79 3.17 26.52 -14.76
N ASN A 80 3.32 25.19 -14.59
CA ASN A 80 3.76 24.28 -15.64
C ASN A 80 2.62 23.37 -16.19
N GLY A 81 1.36 23.71 -15.90
CA GLY A 81 0.19 22.97 -16.35
C GLY A 81 -0.02 22.99 -17.89
N PRO A 82 -1.00 22.20 -18.36
CA PRO A 82 -1.88 21.25 -17.62
C PRO A 82 -1.10 20.03 -17.09
N TYR A 83 -1.70 19.30 -16.10
CA TYR A 83 -1.05 18.16 -15.43
C TYR A 83 -1.66 16.80 -15.78
N ARG A 84 -2.55 16.75 -16.80
CA ARG A 84 -2.99 15.51 -17.47
C ARG A 84 -2.42 15.47 -18.87
N GLN A 85 -1.90 14.31 -19.26
CA GLN A 85 -1.26 14.18 -20.57
C GLN A 85 -2.24 14.37 -21.72
N THR A 86 -3.49 13.93 -21.59
CA THR A 86 -4.54 14.17 -22.60
C THR A 86 -4.88 15.64 -22.81
N GLU A 87 -4.57 16.52 -21.87
CA GLU A 87 -4.75 17.97 -21.98
C GLU A 87 -3.55 18.69 -22.60
N ARG A 88 -2.48 17.96 -22.95
CA ARG A 88 -1.19 18.47 -23.43
C ARG A 88 -0.86 18.14 -24.90
N LEU A 89 -1.83 17.63 -25.66
CA LEU A 89 -1.60 17.09 -27.01
C LEU A 89 -0.97 18.13 -27.96
N GLU A 90 -1.35 19.40 -27.89
CA GLU A 90 -0.77 20.47 -28.68
C GLU A 90 0.70 20.74 -28.30
N ILE A 91 1.05 20.57 -27.06
CA ILE A 91 2.45 20.69 -26.60
C ILE A 91 3.28 19.58 -27.26
N TYR A 92 2.82 18.33 -27.20
CA TYR A 92 3.54 17.19 -27.80
C TYR A 92 3.65 17.35 -29.28
N LYS A 93 2.58 17.81 -29.95
CA LYS A 93 2.59 18.09 -31.43
C LYS A 93 3.67 19.08 -31.80
N LYS A 94 3.83 20.19 -31.07
CA LYS A 94 4.87 21.20 -31.28
C LYS A 94 6.28 20.57 -31.34
N TYR A 95 6.59 19.69 -30.38
CA TYR A 95 7.91 19.03 -30.33
C TYR A 95 8.04 17.92 -31.37
N THR A 96 6.94 17.24 -31.74
CA THR A 96 6.92 16.28 -32.84
C THR A 96 7.24 16.98 -34.17
N ASP A 97 6.60 18.12 -34.45
CA ASP A 97 6.85 18.91 -35.68
C ASP A 97 8.31 19.37 -35.72
N LYS A 98 8.91 19.77 -34.58
CA LYS A 98 10.33 20.10 -34.49
C LYS A 98 11.23 18.91 -34.83
N LEU A 99 10.99 17.72 -34.28
CA LEU A 99 11.78 16.51 -34.55
C LEU A 99 11.67 16.08 -36.03
N LEU A 100 10.48 16.20 -36.61
CA LEU A 100 10.26 15.92 -38.04
C LEU A 100 11.03 16.93 -38.94
N ALA A 101 10.95 18.23 -38.63
CA ALA A 101 11.65 19.29 -39.38
C ALA A 101 13.17 19.14 -39.28
N GLU A 102 13.71 18.67 -38.17
CA GLU A 102 15.14 18.43 -37.96
C GLU A 102 15.60 17.05 -38.47
N GLY A 103 14.71 16.25 -39.09
CA GLY A 103 15.02 14.90 -39.59
C GLY A 103 15.39 13.89 -38.48
N LYS A 104 15.04 14.17 -37.23
CA LYS A 104 15.23 13.28 -36.07
C LYS A 104 14.06 12.35 -35.83
N ALA A 105 12.95 12.55 -36.54
CA ALA A 105 11.80 11.68 -36.60
C ALA A 105 11.28 11.59 -38.05
N TYR A 106 10.44 10.60 -38.31
CA TYR A 106 9.85 10.38 -39.64
C TYR A 106 8.52 9.63 -39.55
N TYR A 107 7.70 9.72 -40.59
CA TYR A 107 6.45 9.00 -40.71
C TYR A 107 6.67 7.54 -41.09
N CYS A 108 6.05 6.63 -40.39
CA CYS A 108 6.08 5.20 -40.65
C CYS A 108 4.67 4.70 -41.03
N TYR A 109 4.57 4.10 -42.19
CA TYR A 109 3.33 3.60 -42.81
C TYR A 109 3.21 2.06 -42.72
N CYS A 110 4.09 1.37 -41.98
CA CYS A 110 3.99 -0.08 -41.81
C CYS A 110 2.68 -0.47 -41.13
N THR A 111 2.06 -1.54 -41.63
CA THR A 111 0.92 -2.17 -40.95
C THR A 111 1.39 -3.09 -39.83
N ASP A 112 0.47 -3.50 -38.93
CA ASP A 112 0.80 -4.42 -37.85
C ASP A 112 1.25 -5.79 -38.36
N GLU A 113 0.69 -6.26 -39.51
CA GLU A 113 1.08 -7.50 -40.17
C GLU A 113 2.51 -7.41 -40.70
N GLU A 114 2.89 -6.27 -41.32
CA GLU A 114 4.26 -6.05 -41.83
C GLU A 114 5.27 -6.03 -40.66
N LEU A 115 4.93 -5.39 -39.56
CA LEU A 115 5.78 -5.33 -38.34
C LEU A 115 5.92 -6.68 -37.69
N GLU A 116 4.83 -7.47 -37.59
CA GLU A 116 4.87 -8.81 -37.04
C GLU A 116 5.66 -9.78 -37.90
N ALA A 117 5.55 -9.69 -39.25
CA ALA A 117 6.36 -10.48 -40.19
C ALA A 117 7.85 -10.21 -40.01
N GLU A 118 8.23 -8.92 -39.90
CA GLU A 118 9.63 -8.51 -39.64
C GLU A 118 10.12 -9.07 -38.28
N ARG A 119 9.29 -9.00 -37.23
CA ARG A 119 9.59 -9.54 -35.93
C ARG A 119 9.84 -11.04 -35.97
N GLN A 120 8.98 -11.80 -36.62
CA GLN A 120 9.11 -13.27 -36.76
C GLN A 120 10.37 -13.66 -37.53
N THR A 121 10.72 -12.89 -38.59
CA THR A 121 11.95 -13.11 -39.37
C THR A 121 13.19 -12.97 -38.45
N LEU A 122 13.26 -11.89 -37.67
CA LEU A 122 14.38 -11.67 -36.75
C LEU A 122 14.49 -12.74 -35.69
N LEU A 123 13.35 -13.19 -35.12
CA LEU A 123 13.33 -14.29 -34.14
C LEU A 123 13.83 -15.61 -34.77
N ALA A 124 13.42 -15.92 -36.01
CA ALA A 124 13.88 -17.10 -36.74
C ALA A 124 15.40 -17.08 -37.00
N GLU A 125 15.97 -15.88 -37.17
CA GLU A 125 17.41 -15.66 -37.30
C GLU A 125 18.16 -15.62 -35.96
N GLY A 126 17.48 -15.80 -34.80
CA GLY A 126 18.06 -15.71 -33.47
C GLY A 126 18.47 -14.29 -33.06
N LYS A 127 17.91 -13.28 -33.71
CA LYS A 127 18.19 -11.85 -33.47
C LYS A 127 17.13 -11.27 -32.52
N MET A 128 17.53 -10.25 -31.75
CA MET A 128 16.57 -9.48 -30.94
C MET A 128 15.59 -8.72 -31.85
N PRO A 129 14.28 -8.86 -31.64
CA PRO A 129 13.28 -8.15 -32.42
C PRO A 129 13.40 -6.63 -32.25
N ARG A 130 13.55 -5.93 -33.36
CA ARG A 130 13.55 -4.47 -33.43
C ARG A 130 13.05 -4.03 -34.80
N TYR A 131 12.56 -2.81 -34.89
CA TYR A 131 12.21 -2.23 -36.21
C TYR A 131 13.46 -1.95 -37.02
N MET A 132 13.50 -2.44 -38.28
CA MET A 132 14.68 -2.38 -39.14
C MET A 132 14.75 -1.10 -39.99
N GLY A 133 13.80 -0.17 -39.83
CA GLY A 133 13.88 1.13 -40.50
C GLY A 133 13.29 1.17 -41.90
N LYS A 134 12.37 0.27 -42.26
CA LYS A 134 11.73 0.21 -43.59
C LYS A 134 11.26 1.57 -44.14
N CYS A 135 10.64 2.39 -43.28
CA CYS A 135 10.11 3.70 -43.65
C CYS A 135 11.10 4.85 -43.45
N ARG A 136 12.34 4.60 -43.05
CA ARG A 136 13.35 5.63 -42.75
C ARG A 136 13.75 6.49 -44.00
N HIS A 137 13.60 5.91 -45.16
CA HIS A 137 14.05 6.49 -46.43
C HIS A 137 13.01 6.40 -47.57
N LEU A 138 11.72 6.58 -47.19
CA LEU A 138 10.64 6.57 -48.18
C LEU A 138 10.77 7.73 -49.18
N THR A 139 10.53 7.43 -50.46
CA THR A 139 10.43 8.47 -51.50
C THR A 139 9.05 9.14 -51.43
N PRO A 140 8.90 10.36 -51.98
CA PRO A 140 7.60 11.02 -52.06
C PRO A 140 6.53 10.16 -52.73
N GLU A 141 6.90 9.41 -53.79
CA GLU A 141 6.00 8.53 -54.52
C GLU A 141 5.51 7.37 -53.64
N GLN A 142 6.39 6.79 -52.84
CA GLN A 142 6.03 5.73 -51.87
C GLN A 142 5.09 6.24 -50.78
N ILE A 143 5.33 7.46 -50.30
CA ILE A 143 4.47 8.11 -49.30
C ILE A 143 3.07 8.33 -49.87
N GLU A 144 2.97 8.89 -51.10
CA GLU A 144 1.67 9.13 -51.74
C GLU A 144 0.93 7.81 -52.03
N LYS A 145 1.65 6.75 -52.40
CA LYS A 145 1.07 5.42 -52.56
C LYS A 145 0.46 4.91 -51.27
N TYR A 146 1.17 4.97 -50.12
CA TYR A 146 0.65 4.54 -48.83
C TYR A 146 -0.54 5.36 -48.38
N LYS A 147 -0.53 6.67 -48.61
CA LYS A 147 -1.68 7.55 -48.34
C LYS A 147 -2.89 7.15 -49.22
N ALA A 148 -2.68 6.86 -50.51
CA ALA A 148 -3.74 6.40 -51.40
C ALA A 148 -4.32 5.02 -50.94
N GLU A 149 -3.51 4.18 -50.33
CA GLU A 149 -3.95 2.93 -49.68
C GLU A 149 -4.72 3.17 -48.36
N GLY A 150 -4.89 4.44 -47.92
CA GLY A 150 -5.58 4.79 -46.70
C GLY A 150 -4.79 4.52 -45.38
N ARG A 151 -3.48 4.29 -45.49
CA ARG A 151 -2.63 4.02 -44.32
C ARG A 151 -2.44 5.31 -43.51
N LYS A 152 -2.73 5.21 -42.21
CA LYS A 152 -2.47 6.28 -41.23
C LYS A 152 -1.06 6.10 -40.65
N PRO A 153 -0.18 7.11 -40.77
CA PRO A 153 1.18 6.97 -40.29
C PRO A 153 1.26 7.08 -38.76
N THR A 154 2.22 6.35 -38.18
CA THR A 154 2.79 6.66 -36.86
C THR A 154 4.02 7.56 -37.04
N VAL A 155 4.47 8.24 -35.98
CA VAL A 155 5.75 8.95 -35.99
C VAL A 155 6.78 8.13 -35.22
N ARG A 156 7.91 7.84 -35.85
CA ARG A 156 9.04 7.16 -35.22
C ARG A 156 10.20 8.09 -34.97
N PHE A 157 10.81 7.92 -33.81
CA PHE A 157 12.09 8.54 -33.48
C PHE A 157 13.22 7.81 -34.21
N LYS A 158 14.10 8.58 -34.82
CA LYS A 158 15.26 8.07 -35.55
C LYS A 158 16.43 7.88 -34.59
N VAL A 159 16.69 6.65 -34.19
CA VAL A 159 17.78 6.33 -33.29
C VAL A 159 19.13 6.50 -33.95
N PRO A 160 20.05 7.30 -33.38
CA PRO A 160 21.41 7.42 -33.93
C PRO A 160 22.15 6.08 -33.74
N ALA A 161 22.91 5.67 -34.76
CA ALA A 161 23.78 4.50 -34.72
C ALA A 161 25.02 4.76 -33.83
N ASP A 162 25.59 3.68 -33.32
CA ASP A 162 26.91 3.66 -32.65
C ASP A 162 27.05 4.64 -31.49
N LYS A 163 25.94 4.93 -30.80
CA LYS A 163 25.92 5.81 -29.62
C LYS A 163 25.88 5.03 -28.35
N GLN A 164 26.81 5.31 -27.42
CA GLN A 164 26.72 4.86 -26.04
C GLN A 164 25.84 5.84 -25.27
N ILE A 165 24.86 5.30 -24.52
CA ILE A 165 23.89 6.06 -23.75
C ILE A 165 24.18 5.79 -22.27
N LEU A 166 24.71 6.81 -21.59
CA LEU A 166 24.97 6.75 -20.15
C LEU A 166 23.72 7.18 -19.39
N VAL A 167 23.22 6.30 -18.55
CA VAL A 167 22.16 6.60 -17.56
C VAL A 167 22.84 6.70 -16.20
N ARG A 168 22.82 7.91 -15.63
CA ARG A 168 23.27 8.14 -14.25
C ARG A 168 22.12 7.88 -13.30
N ASP A 169 22.27 6.85 -12.47
CA ASP A 169 21.22 6.38 -11.59
C ASP A 169 21.67 6.39 -10.12
N MET A 170 20.90 7.07 -9.26
CA MET A 170 21.20 7.21 -7.82
C MET A 170 21.20 5.87 -7.08
N VAL A 171 20.45 4.88 -7.56
CA VAL A 171 20.33 3.56 -6.91
C VAL A 171 21.24 2.54 -7.60
N ARG A 172 21.24 2.52 -8.95
CA ARG A 172 21.93 1.49 -9.74
C ARG A 172 23.39 1.86 -10.06
N GLY A 173 23.74 3.15 -9.93
CA GLY A 173 25.00 3.70 -10.43
C GLY A 173 24.93 3.96 -11.94
N ASP A 174 26.08 4.10 -12.54
CA ASP A 174 26.17 4.36 -13.99
C ASP A 174 25.84 3.09 -14.79
N VAL A 175 24.81 3.18 -15.66
CA VAL A 175 24.40 2.10 -16.55
C VAL A 175 24.56 2.57 -18.00
N VAL A 176 25.28 1.78 -18.81
CA VAL A 176 25.57 2.13 -20.23
C VAL A 176 24.77 1.22 -21.15
N PHE A 177 24.09 1.83 -22.13
CA PHE A 177 23.32 1.14 -23.15
C PHE A 177 23.87 1.45 -24.54
N ASP A 178 23.82 0.47 -25.45
CA ASP A 178 24.17 0.66 -26.87
C ASP A 178 22.91 0.97 -27.69
N SER A 179 22.94 2.09 -28.42
CA SER A 179 21.82 2.52 -29.28
C SER A 179 21.49 1.51 -30.38
N ASN A 180 22.48 0.74 -30.86
CA ASN A 180 22.26 -0.26 -31.91
C ASN A 180 21.30 -1.39 -31.48
N GLY A 181 21.12 -1.61 -30.19
CA GLY A 181 20.16 -2.57 -29.62
C GLY A 181 18.72 -2.03 -29.55
N ILE A 182 18.50 -0.73 -29.67
CA ILE A 182 17.20 -0.10 -29.43
C ILE A 182 16.28 -0.12 -30.65
N GLY A 183 16.79 0.24 -31.83
CA GLY A 183 15.98 0.42 -33.04
C GLY A 183 15.06 1.66 -32.98
N ASP A 184 14.56 2.09 -34.14
CA ASP A 184 13.64 3.23 -34.21
C ASP A 184 12.29 2.88 -33.56
N PHE A 185 11.82 3.72 -32.67
CA PHE A 185 10.61 3.45 -31.87
C PHE A 185 9.52 4.52 -32.10
N VAL A 186 8.27 4.12 -31.97
CA VAL A 186 7.12 5.02 -32.15
C VAL A 186 7.10 6.03 -30.99
N ILE A 187 6.97 7.31 -31.35
CA ILE A 187 6.78 8.42 -30.39
C ILE A 187 5.37 8.98 -30.45
N VAL A 188 4.67 8.91 -31.61
CA VAL A 188 3.26 9.28 -31.74
C VAL A 188 2.54 8.18 -32.50
N LYS A 189 1.43 7.72 -31.96
CA LYS A 189 0.54 6.71 -32.53
C LYS A 189 -0.24 7.27 -33.73
N SER A 190 -0.86 6.40 -34.55
CA SER A 190 -1.65 6.78 -35.70
C SER A 190 -2.92 7.60 -35.38
N ASP A 191 -3.36 7.61 -34.11
CA ASP A 191 -4.44 8.44 -33.57
C ASP A 191 -3.97 9.83 -33.13
N GLY A 192 -2.66 10.13 -33.21
CA GLY A 192 -2.07 11.39 -32.77
C GLY A 192 -1.66 11.42 -31.30
N ILE A 193 -1.93 10.35 -30.54
CA ILE A 193 -1.60 10.28 -29.09
C ILE A 193 -0.11 9.92 -28.95
N PRO A 194 0.65 10.62 -28.08
CA PRO A 194 2.06 10.30 -27.83
C PRO A 194 2.19 8.98 -27.09
N THR A 195 3.32 8.30 -27.31
CA THR A 195 3.69 7.15 -26.49
C THR A 195 4.29 7.60 -25.15
N TYR A 196 4.27 6.72 -24.16
CA TYR A 196 4.81 6.97 -22.82
C TYR A 196 6.21 7.58 -22.83
N ASN A 197 7.17 6.94 -23.54
CA ASN A 197 8.56 7.39 -23.54
C ASN A 197 8.76 8.79 -24.12
N TYR A 198 7.86 9.23 -24.98
CA TYR A 198 7.91 10.56 -25.58
C TYR A 198 7.24 11.61 -24.69
N ALA A 199 6.03 11.34 -24.25
CA ALA A 199 5.27 12.29 -23.43
C ALA A 199 6.00 12.61 -22.11
N VAL A 200 6.52 11.58 -21.41
CA VAL A 200 7.21 11.75 -20.13
C VAL A 200 8.44 12.66 -20.21
N VAL A 201 9.21 12.59 -21.32
CA VAL A 201 10.39 13.45 -21.52
C VAL A 201 10.00 14.91 -21.68
N ILE A 202 8.99 15.19 -22.48
CA ILE A 202 8.52 16.56 -22.70
C ILE A 202 7.95 17.13 -21.39
N ASP A 203 7.16 16.34 -20.67
CA ASP A 203 6.55 16.77 -19.43
C ASP A 203 7.59 17.01 -18.34
N ASP A 204 8.51 16.06 -18.12
CA ASP A 204 9.56 16.19 -17.11
C ASP A 204 10.44 17.42 -17.40
N SER A 205 10.75 17.69 -18.69
CA SER A 205 11.54 18.87 -19.08
C SER A 205 10.78 20.18 -18.83
N LEU A 206 9.51 20.26 -19.29
CA LEU A 206 8.71 21.47 -19.18
C LEU A 206 8.20 21.75 -17.75
N MET A 207 8.15 20.74 -16.91
CA MET A 207 7.84 20.85 -15.48
C MET A 207 9.11 21.02 -14.64
N HIS A 208 10.27 21.13 -15.28
CA HIS A 208 11.58 21.32 -14.65
C HIS A 208 11.92 20.23 -13.63
N ILE A 209 11.58 18.99 -13.93
CA ILE A 209 11.89 17.85 -13.06
C ILE A 209 13.41 17.62 -13.04
N THR A 210 13.97 17.65 -11.83
CA THR A 210 15.41 17.45 -11.60
C THR A 210 15.77 16.00 -11.30
N HIS A 211 14.84 15.27 -10.67
CA HIS A 211 15.05 13.86 -10.29
C HIS A 211 13.83 13.01 -10.64
N VAL A 212 14.09 11.88 -11.28
CA VAL A 212 13.08 10.89 -11.71
C VAL A 212 13.25 9.62 -10.89
N ILE A 213 12.53 9.53 -9.78
CA ILE A 213 12.52 8.34 -8.91
C ILE A 213 11.30 7.49 -9.28
N ARG A 214 11.52 6.22 -9.67
CA ARG A 214 10.47 5.31 -10.16
C ARG A 214 10.88 3.85 -10.05
N ALA A 215 9.94 2.92 -10.30
CA ALA A 215 10.22 1.49 -10.26
C ALA A 215 11.24 1.05 -11.32
N GLU A 216 12.08 0.07 -11.01
CA GLU A 216 13.16 -0.43 -11.89
C GLU A 216 12.69 -1.03 -13.22
N GLU A 217 11.42 -1.42 -13.33
CA GLU A 217 10.85 -1.90 -14.60
C GLU A 217 10.89 -0.83 -15.72
N HIS A 218 11.06 0.43 -15.34
CA HIS A 218 11.27 1.54 -16.28
C HIS A 218 12.73 1.74 -16.71
N LEU A 219 13.68 1.01 -16.13
CA LEU A 219 15.10 1.16 -16.49
C LEU A 219 15.35 0.89 -17.98
N SER A 220 14.68 -0.10 -18.57
CA SER A 220 14.76 -0.42 -19.99
C SER A 220 14.15 0.66 -20.91
N ASN A 221 13.30 1.55 -20.37
CA ASN A 221 12.74 2.70 -21.09
C ASN A 221 13.71 3.88 -21.10
N THR A 222 14.51 4.03 -20.06
CA THR A 222 15.37 5.18 -19.82
C THR A 222 16.30 5.53 -20.97
N PRO A 223 16.98 4.58 -21.65
CA PRO A 223 17.84 4.94 -22.78
C PRO A 223 17.08 5.55 -23.96
N ARG A 224 15.82 5.14 -24.21
CA ARG A 224 14.97 5.78 -25.22
C ARG A 224 14.65 7.22 -24.85
N GLN A 225 14.37 7.45 -23.59
CA GLN A 225 14.09 8.78 -23.04
C GLN A 225 15.32 9.67 -23.11
N CYS A 226 16.50 9.18 -22.73
CA CYS A 226 17.77 9.92 -22.87
C CYS A 226 18.03 10.36 -24.31
N LEU A 227 17.74 9.51 -25.31
CA LEU A 227 17.86 9.87 -26.71
C LEU A 227 16.92 11.01 -27.10
N ILE A 228 15.70 11.04 -26.56
CA ILE A 228 14.73 12.11 -26.84
C ILE A 228 15.17 13.42 -26.16
N TYR A 229 15.64 13.36 -24.88
CA TYR A 229 16.22 14.52 -24.18
C TYR A 229 17.32 15.17 -25.03
N ASP A 230 18.28 14.37 -25.49
CA ASP A 230 19.39 14.84 -26.32
C ASP A 230 18.92 15.43 -27.65
N ALA A 231 17.96 14.77 -28.31
CA ALA A 231 17.45 15.22 -29.59
C ALA A 231 16.70 16.55 -29.52
N LEU A 232 15.99 16.81 -28.42
CA LEU A 232 15.27 18.06 -28.20
C LEU A 232 16.15 19.15 -27.57
N GLY A 233 17.37 18.81 -27.13
CA GLY A 233 18.27 19.73 -26.42
C GLY A 233 17.81 20.03 -25.00
N PHE A 234 17.12 19.08 -24.36
CA PHE A 234 16.68 19.18 -22.98
C PHE A 234 17.74 18.66 -22.01
N GLU A 235 17.80 19.26 -20.82
CA GLU A 235 18.64 18.74 -19.74
C GLU A 235 18.04 17.43 -19.21
N GLN A 236 18.90 16.41 -19.05
CA GLN A 236 18.46 15.13 -18.49
C GLN A 236 18.37 15.22 -16.97
N PRO A 237 17.28 14.71 -16.34
CA PRO A 237 17.20 14.60 -14.89
C PRO A 237 18.17 13.53 -14.36
N THR A 238 18.42 13.56 -13.07
CA THR A 238 19.04 12.44 -12.36
C THR A 238 18.00 11.34 -12.17
N PHE A 239 18.33 10.10 -12.53
CA PHE A 239 17.41 8.97 -12.39
C PHE A 239 17.63 8.23 -11.07
N GLY A 240 16.58 7.57 -10.58
CA GLY A 240 16.61 6.65 -9.45
C GLY A 240 15.63 5.51 -9.68
N HIS A 241 16.13 4.33 -10.04
CA HIS A 241 15.30 3.14 -10.28
C HIS A 241 15.28 2.25 -9.05
N ILE A 242 14.18 2.34 -8.28
CA ILE A 242 13.97 1.56 -7.05
C ILE A 242 13.56 0.13 -7.38
N SER A 243 14.06 -0.82 -6.60
CA SER A 243 13.85 -2.24 -6.81
C SER A 243 12.36 -2.65 -6.75
N LEU A 244 12.02 -3.81 -7.32
CA LEU A 244 10.68 -4.38 -7.24
C LEU A 244 10.32 -4.83 -5.82
N ILE A 245 9.02 -4.91 -5.57
CA ILE A 245 8.48 -5.60 -4.39
C ILE A 245 8.08 -7.01 -4.81
N LEU A 246 8.60 -7.99 -4.11
CA LEU A 246 8.32 -9.42 -4.33
C LEU A 246 7.44 -9.97 -3.21
N GLY A 247 6.67 -10.99 -3.50
CA GLY A 247 6.02 -11.82 -2.49
C GLY A 247 7.02 -12.75 -1.78
N LYS A 248 6.56 -13.46 -0.74
CA LYS A 248 7.38 -14.47 -0.03
C LYS A 248 7.89 -15.60 -0.96
N ASP A 249 7.25 -15.81 -2.11
CA ASP A 249 7.65 -16.76 -3.14
C ASP A 249 8.69 -16.20 -4.13
N HIS A 250 9.23 -15.00 -3.86
CA HIS A 250 10.18 -14.27 -4.70
C HIS A 250 9.69 -13.95 -6.12
N THR A 251 8.38 -13.98 -6.35
CA THR A 251 7.78 -13.49 -7.58
C THR A 251 7.22 -12.07 -7.39
N LYS A 252 7.03 -11.33 -8.48
CA LYS A 252 6.45 -9.97 -8.42
C LYS A 252 5.12 -10.00 -7.64
N MET A 253 4.98 -9.10 -6.68
CA MET A 253 3.78 -9.02 -5.85
C MET A 253 2.52 -8.83 -6.69
N SER A 254 1.49 -9.63 -6.41
CA SER A 254 0.23 -9.69 -7.16
C SER A 254 -0.93 -10.08 -6.22
N LYS A 255 -2.17 -10.01 -6.71
CA LYS A 255 -3.39 -10.34 -5.95
C LYS A 255 -3.37 -11.72 -5.26
N ARG A 256 -2.60 -12.68 -5.75
CA ARG A 256 -2.46 -14.01 -5.10
C ARG A 256 -1.71 -13.97 -3.76
N HIS A 257 -1.00 -12.87 -3.49
CA HIS A 257 -0.24 -12.66 -2.24
C HIS A 257 -1.04 -11.92 -1.17
N GLY A 258 -2.34 -11.68 -1.40
CA GLY A 258 -3.23 -10.96 -0.49
C GLY A 258 -3.56 -9.54 -0.96
N ALA A 259 -3.74 -8.63 -0.01
CA ALA A 259 -4.01 -7.23 -0.30
C ALA A 259 -2.82 -6.57 -1.03
N THR A 260 -3.10 -5.88 -2.12
CA THR A 260 -2.07 -5.26 -2.97
C THR A 260 -2.31 -3.77 -3.21
N SER A 261 -3.50 -3.26 -2.91
CA SER A 261 -3.84 -1.84 -3.04
C SER A 261 -3.89 -1.15 -1.68
N VAL A 262 -3.59 0.13 -1.66
CA VAL A 262 -3.67 0.98 -0.47
C VAL A 262 -5.07 0.94 0.15
N ASP A 263 -6.11 1.01 -0.69
CA ASP A 263 -7.50 1.00 -0.22
C ASP A 263 -7.88 -0.30 0.50
N GLN A 264 -7.35 -1.45 0.07
CA GLN A 264 -7.58 -2.72 0.78
C GLN A 264 -7.01 -2.70 2.21
N TYR A 265 -5.81 -2.14 2.41
CA TYR A 265 -5.24 -1.99 3.76
C TYR A 265 -6.04 -0.98 4.59
N ARG A 266 -6.45 0.14 4.00
CA ARG A 266 -7.34 1.10 4.65
C ARG A 266 -8.65 0.46 5.07
N GLN A 267 -9.27 -0.34 4.21
CA GLN A 267 -10.52 -1.07 4.52
C GLN A 267 -10.36 -2.14 5.60
N LEU A 268 -9.17 -2.66 5.81
CA LEU A 268 -8.84 -3.55 6.93
C LEU A 268 -8.55 -2.78 8.22
N GLY A 269 -8.46 -1.46 8.16
CA GLY A 269 -8.19 -0.61 9.32
C GLY A 269 -6.72 -0.60 9.75
N TYR A 270 -5.80 -0.70 8.78
CA TYR A 270 -4.42 -0.31 9.00
C TYR A 270 -4.32 1.21 9.11
N LEU A 271 -3.39 1.68 9.91
CA LEU A 271 -3.13 3.11 10.08
C LEU A 271 -2.20 3.62 8.97
N PRO A 272 -2.41 4.84 8.44
CA PRO A 272 -1.58 5.37 7.36
C PRO A 272 -0.11 5.49 7.77
N GLU A 273 0.20 5.92 8.99
CA GLU A 273 1.56 6.04 9.51
C GLU A 273 2.30 4.68 9.52
N ALA A 274 1.57 3.60 9.80
CA ALA A 274 2.14 2.27 9.78
C ALA A 274 2.44 1.78 8.36
N ILE A 275 1.56 2.09 7.40
CA ILE A 275 1.78 1.79 5.99
C ILE A 275 3.00 2.57 5.47
N ASP A 276 3.10 3.87 5.75
CA ASP A 276 4.22 4.70 5.33
C ASP A 276 5.55 4.22 5.93
N ASN A 277 5.57 3.94 7.22
CA ASN A 277 6.75 3.40 7.89
C ASN A 277 7.17 2.06 7.27
N PHE A 278 6.23 1.15 7.04
CA PHE A 278 6.51 -0.14 6.42
C PHE A 278 7.02 0.00 4.98
N LEU A 279 6.35 0.83 4.16
CA LEU A 279 6.75 1.07 2.77
C LEU A 279 8.12 1.75 2.67
N ALA A 280 8.47 2.63 3.60
CA ALA A 280 9.80 3.23 3.66
C ALA A 280 10.88 2.16 3.87
N LEU A 281 10.69 1.27 4.84
CA LEU A 281 11.63 0.18 5.13
C LEU A 281 11.67 -0.89 4.03
N LEU A 282 10.71 -0.88 3.11
CA LEU A 282 10.65 -1.84 2.01
C LEU A 282 11.59 -1.43 0.87
N GLY A 283 12.88 -1.66 1.09
CA GLY A 283 13.96 -1.35 0.15
C GLY A 283 14.78 -0.10 0.49
N TRP A 284 14.57 0.51 1.66
CA TRP A 284 15.47 1.50 2.23
C TRP A 284 15.92 1.04 3.63
N ALA A 285 17.18 1.26 3.96
CA ALA A 285 17.74 0.92 5.26
C ALA A 285 18.15 2.20 6.00
N PRO A 286 17.65 2.45 7.23
CA PRO A 286 18.10 3.56 8.06
C PRO A 286 19.54 3.35 8.53
N ASN A 287 20.19 4.43 9.00
CA ASN A 287 21.53 4.36 9.60
C ASN A 287 21.54 3.76 11.02
N SER A 288 20.38 3.54 11.61
CA SER A 288 20.17 3.01 12.96
C SER A 288 19.43 1.67 12.92
N GLU A 289 19.33 1.00 14.07
CA GLU A 289 18.49 -0.18 14.25
C GLU A 289 17.01 0.16 14.47
N GLN A 290 16.64 1.44 14.34
CA GLN A 290 15.25 1.89 14.50
C GLN A 290 14.38 1.32 13.38
N GLU A 291 13.18 0.86 13.73
CA GLU A 291 12.21 0.29 12.79
C GLU A 291 10.85 1.02 12.83
N ILE A 292 10.60 1.83 13.85
CA ILE A 292 9.38 2.61 14.00
C ILE A 292 9.71 4.09 13.88
N PHE A 293 9.18 4.71 12.84
CA PHE A 293 9.46 6.10 12.46
C PHE A 293 8.17 6.88 12.28
N SER A 294 8.06 8.04 12.89
CA SER A 294 7.10 9.05 12.47
C SER A 294 7.45 9.57 11.06
N MET A 295 6.50 10.23 10.40
CA MET A 295 6.75 10.81 9.07
C MET A 295 7.87 11.85 9.11
N ASP A 296 7.95 12.68 10.17
CA ASP A 296 9.02 13.68 10.35
C ASP A 296 10.40 13.02 10.52
N GLU A 297 10.47 11.91 11.25
CA GLU A 297 11.70 11.12 11.38
C GLU A 297 12.09 10.48 10.04
N LEU A 298 11.12 9.95 9.28
CA LEU A 298 11.37 9.44 7.94
C LEU A 298 11.95 10.52 7.02
N VAL A 299 11.37 11.73 6.99
CA VAL A 299 11.89 12.85 6.20
C VAL A 299 13.33 13.18 6.60
N LYS A 300 13.63 13.18 7.89
CA LYS A 300 14.97 13.48 8.41
C LYS A 300 16.01 12.41 8.05
N GLU A 301 15.65 11.14 8.18
CA GLU A 301 16.59 10.02 8.03
C GLU A 301 16.72 9.51 6.59
N PHE A 302 15.66 9.66 5.76
CA PHE A 302 15.63 9.11 4.41
C PHE A 302 16.81 9.59 3.55
N SER A 303 17.45 8.66 2.83
CA SER A 303 18.49 8.97 1.84
C SER A 303 18.43 7.99 0.68
N MET A 304 18.54 8.49 -0.53
CA MET A 304 18.62 7.66 -1.73
C MET A 304 19.88 6.79 -1.75
N ASP A 305 20.94 7.19 -1.06
CA ASP A 305 22.20 6.40 -0.95
C ASP A 305 22.00 5.07 -0.23
N HIS A 306 20.95 5.00 0.60
CA HIS A 306 20.61 3.79 1.38
C HIS A 306 19.45 3.00 0.77
N VAL A 307 19.03 3.34 -0.45
CA VAL A 307 18.03 2.55 -1.18
C VAL A 307 18.69 1.32 -1.79
N ALA A 308 18.13 0.16 -1.49
CA ALA A 308 18.69 -1.12 -1.90
C ALA A 308 18.52 -1.39 -3.41
N LYS A 309 19.57 -1.93 -4.04
CA LYS A 309 19.52 -2.39 -5.44
C LYS A 309 18.70 -3.67 -5.59
N ASN A 310 18.72 -4.53 -4.58
CA ASN A 310 18.03 -5.81 -4.62
C ASN A 310 16.54 -5.66 -4.35
N PRO A 311 15.69 -6.52 -4.93
CA PRO A 311 14.28 -6.54 -4.64
C PRO A 311 13.99 -6.71 -3.16
N ALA A 312 12.95 -6.01 -2.68
CA ALA A 312 12.47 -6.12 -1.31
C ALA A 312 11.33 -7.16 -1.25
N VAL A 313 11.37 -8.04 -0.24
CA VAL A 313 10.30 -9.03 0.00
C VAL A 313 9.25 -8.42 0.93
N PHE A 314 7.99 -8.45 0.48
CA PHE A 314 6.85 -8.02 1.29
C PHE A 314 6.58 -9.02 2.41
N ASP A 315 6.69 -8.57 3.64
CA ASP A 315 6.41 -9.37 4.82
C ASP A 315 5.20 -8.82 5.57
N ILE A 316 4.07 -9.52 5.49
CA ILE A 316 2.82 -9.14 6.16
C ILE A 316 2.96 -9.20 7.69
N ASP A 317 3.78 -10.11 8.22
CA ASP A 317 3.97 -10.24 9.66
C ASP A 317 4.70 -9.01 10.20
N LYS A 318 5.67 -8.49 9.43
CA LYS A 318 6.37 -7.23 9.74
C LYS A 318 5.42 -6.03 9.67
N LEU A 319 4.56 -5.95 8.65
CA LEU A 319 3.54 -4.90 8.56
C LEU A 319 2.57 -4.95 9.75
N ASN A 320 2.09 -6.15 10.10
CA ASN A 320 1.22 -6.36 11.26
C ASN A 320 1.88 -5.91 12.56
N TRP A 321 3.15 -6.24 12.75
CA TRP A 321 3.92 -5.83 13.92
C TRP A 321 4.08 -4.30 13.99
N ILE A 322 4.42 -3.65 12.87
CA ILE A 322 4.51 -2.19 12.79
C ILE A 322 3.16 -1.57 13.11
N ASN A 323 2.08 -2.03 12.46
CA ASN A 323 0.74 -1.46 12.67
C ASN A 323 0.26 -1.64 14.12
N GLN A 324 0.50 -2.81 14.71
CA GLN A 324 0.17 -3.06 16.13
C GLN A 324 0.89 -2.06 17.05
N HIS A 325 2.14 -1.70 16.73
CA HIS A 325 2.87 -0.71 17.50
C HIS A 325 2.19 0.68 17.49
N TYR A 326 1.68 1.11 16.33
CA TYR A 326 0.92 2.36 16.21
C TYR A 326 -0.46 2.25 16.83
N MET A 327 -1.17 1.14 16.65
CA MET A 327 -2.49 0.88 17.26
C MET A 327 -2.43 1.01 18.79
N ARG A 328 -1.37 0.50 19.42
CA ARG A 328 -1.17 0.57 20.88
C ARG A 328 -0.92 1.98 21.41
N LYS A 329 -0.50 2.91 20.56
CA LYS A 329 -0.28 4.32 20.91
C LYS A 329 -1.53 5.18 20.82
N LEU A 330 -2.57 4.71 20.16
CA LEU A 330 -3.84 5.43 20.07
C LEU A 330 -4.45 5.60 21.48
N SER A 331 -5.06 6.74 21.71
CA SER A 331 -5.94 6.90 22.84
C SER A 331 -7.13 5.94 22.75
N ARG A 332 -7.83 5.69 23.87
CA ARG A 332 -9.03 4.86 23.89
C ARG A 332 -10.07 5.34 22.86
N ASP A 333 -10.24 6.64 22.74
CA ASP A 333 -11.23 7.23 21.83
C ASP A 333 -10.81 7.07 20.36
N GLU A 334 -9.54 7.32 20.02
CA GLU A 334 -9.02 7.11 18.67
C GLU A 334 -9.10 5.63 18.26
N PHE A 335 -8.78 4.72 19.18
CA PHE A 335 -8.88 3.29 18.91
C PHE A 335 -10.33 2.85 18.69
N TYR A 336 -11.28 3.40 19.49
CA TYR A 336 -12.70 3.16 19.27
C TYR A 336 -13.16 3.66 17.89
N GLU A 337 -12.79 4.87 17.49
CA GLU A 337 -13.15 5.41 16.17
C GLU A 337 -12.57 4.57 15.01
N ALA A 338 -11.34 4.05 15.16
CA ALA A 338 -10.75 3.13 14.20
C ALA A 338 -11.51 1.79 14.11
N ALA A 339 -11.99 1.26 15.23
CA ALA A 339 -12.71 -0.01 15.29
C ALA A 339 -14.20 0.11 14.90
N LYS A 340 -14.83 1.26 15.14
CA LYS A 340 -16.27 1.50 14.96
C LYS A 340 -16.84 1.05 13.60
N PRO A 341 -16.22 1.37 12.44
CA PRO A 341 -16.73 0.89 11.15
C PRO A 341 -16.82 -0.64 11.06
N HIS A 342 -15.85 -1.33 11.67
CA HIS A 342 -15.80 -2.79 11.67
C HIS A 342 -16.81 -3.40 12.62
N MET A 343 -17.07 -2.76 13.77
CA MET A 343 -18.12 -3.14 14.71
C MET A 343 -19.51 -3.00 14.09
N ILE A 344 -19.74 -1.92 13.31
CA ILE A 344 -20.97 -1.73 12.53
C ILE A 344 -21.13 -2.82 11.47
N LYS A 345 -20.07 -3.07 10.69
CA LYS A 345 -20.06 -4.10 9.65
C LYS A 345 -20.35 -5.50 10.19
N LYS A 346 -19.89 -5.80 11.42
CA LYS A 346 -20.16 -7.06 12.12
C LYS A 346 -21.58 -7.13 12.69
N GLY A 347 -22.29 -6.01 12.78
CA GLY A 347 -23.64 -5.92 13.34
C GLY A 347 -23.68 -5.87 14.86
N PHE A 348 -22.58 -5.59 15.53
CA PHE A 348 -22.53 -5.44 16.99
C PHE A 348 -23.04 -4.08 17.45
N ILE A 349 -22.94 -3.07 16.59
CA ILE A 349 -23.46 -1.73 16.78
C ILE A 349 -24.12 -1.22 15.48
N ASN A 350 -25.04 -0.27 15.61
CA ASN A 350 -25.83 0.24 14.46
C ASN A 350 -25.38 1.61 13.95
N GLY A 351 -24.34 2.20 14.54
CA GLY A 351 -23.81 3.51 14.15
C GLY A 351 -24.53 4.71 14.77
N GLU A 352 -25.60 4.51 15.54
CA GLU A 352 -26.31 5.56 16.29
C GLU A 352 -25.51 6.00 17.54
N GLU A 353 -25.87 7.13 18.12
CA GLU A 353 -25.32 7.56 19.40
C GLU A 353 -25.83 6.63 20.52
N TYR A 354 -24.90 6.08 21.30
CA TYR A 354 -25.18 5.09 22.30
C TYR A 354 -25.46 5.66 23.70
N GLY A 355 -25.46 6.99 23.87
CA GLY A 355 -25.72 7.64 25.15
C GLY A 355 -24.84 7.05 26.27
N ASP A 356 -25.48 6.62 27.34
CA ASP A 356 -24.78 6.04 28.52
C ASP A 356 -24.01 4.75 28.22
N LYS A 357 -24.26 4.08 27.08
CA LYS A 357 -23.53 2.86 26.67
C LYS A 357 -22.24 3.16 25.92
N LEU A 358 -21.98 4.38 25.51
CA LEU A 358 -20.82 4.73 24.70
C LEU A 358 -19.51 4.46 25.47
N GLU A 359 -19.45 4.84 26.72
CA GLU A 359 -18.25 4.61 27.55
C GLU A 359 -17.99 3.11 27.74
N TRP A 360 -19.05 2.33 27.98
CA TRP A 360 -18.94 0.88 28.03
C TRP A 360 -18.43 0.29 26.71
N LEU A 361 -18.92 0.77 25.54
CA LEU A 361 -18.44 0.32 24.23
C LEU A 361 -16.96 0.62 24.02
N LYS A 362 -16.52 1.82 24.39
CA LYS A 362 -15.12 2.22 24.31
C LYS A 362 -14.24 1.34 25.20
N ASP A 363 -14.69 1.02 26.39
CA ASP A 363 -13.96 0.14 27.31
C ASP A 363 -13.89 -1.29 26.80
N VAL A 364 -14.99 -1.82 26.24
CA VAL A 364 -15.01 -3.14 25.60
C VAL A 364 -14.04 -3.17 24.40
N VAL A 365 -14.09 -2.20 23.52
CA VAL A 365 -13.20 -2.13 22.36
C VAL A 365 -11.74 -2.00 22.78
N ALA A 366 -11.45 -1.23 23.85
CA ALA A 366 -10.10 -1.06 24.38
C ALA A 366 -9.44 -2.37 24.86
N THR A 367 -10.23 -3.37 25.27
CA THR A 367 -9.68 -4.68 25.64
C THR A 367 -8.92 -5.38 24.52
N ALA A 368 -9.27 -5.09 23.24
CA ALA A 368 -8.63 -5.66 22.07
C ALA A 368 -7.30 -4.97 21.69
N GLN A 369 -7.06 -3.74 22.17
CA GLN A 369 -5.98 -2.87 21.68
C GLN A 369 -4.59 -3.51 21.75
N GLN A 370 -4.32 -4.33 22.75
CA GLN A 370 -3.03 -4.99 22.93
C GLN A 370 -2.88 -6.26 22.08
N HIS A 371 -3.98 -6.82 21.55
CA HIS A 371 -4.01 -8.12 20.90
C HIS A 371 -4.07 -8.03 19.37
N VAL A 372 -4.82 -7.05 18.84
CA VAL A 372 -5.07 -6.96 17.40
C VAL A 372 -3.95 -6.29 16.66
N SER A 373 -3.75 -6.71 15.43
CA SER A 373 -2.76 -6.10 14.52
C SER A 373 -3.37 -4.99 13.67
N TYR A 374 -4.68 -5.01 13.42
CA TYR A 374 -5.42 -3.98 12.66
C TYR A 374 -6.90 -3.98 13.07
N ALA A 375 -7.61 -2.89 12.80
CA ALA A 375 -8.92 -2.64 13.41
C ALA A 375 -10.02 -3.64 13.00
N ALA A 376 -9.95 -4.25 11.81
CA ALA A 376 -10.93 -5.26 11.39
C ALA A 376 -10.91 -6.54 12.24
N GLN A 377 -9.88 -6.77 13.06
CA GLN A 377 -9.81 -7.89 13.98
C GLN A 377 -10.57 -7.65 15.28
N VAL A 378 -10.82 -6.37 15.64
CA VAL A 378 -11.46 -5.98 16.91
C VAL A 378 -12.82 -6.67 17.12
N PRO A 379 -13.75 -6.71 16.14
CA PRO A 379 -15.04 -7.35 16.37
C PRO A 379 -14.94 -8.82 16.79
N ASP A 380 -14.01 -9.57 16.24
CA ASP A 380 -13.83 -10.99 16.59
C ASP A 380 -13.22 -11.14 17.99
N ASP A 381 -12.28 -10.26 18.36
CA ASP A 381 -11.65 -10.27 19.68
C ASP A 381 -12.65 -9.92 20.82
N VAL A 382 -13.56 -8.98 20.54
CA VAL A 382 -14.54 -8.52 21.55
C VAL A 382 -15.92 -9.20 21.44
N ALA A 383 -16.09 -10.17 20.52
CA ALA A 383 -17.39 -10.83 20.24
C ALA A 383 -18.05 -11.36 21.51
N MET A 384 -17.25 -11.81 22.48
CA MET A 384 -17.74 -12.33 23.74
C MET A 384 -18.56 -11.33 24.57
N TYR A 385 -18.39 -10.02 24.37
CA TYR A 385 -19.19 -9.01 25.07
C TYR A 385 -20.57 -8.76 24.43
N PHE A 386 -20.79 -9.24 23.19
CA PHE A 386 -22.02 -9.01 22.42
C PHE A 386 -22.91 -10.25 22.28
N THR A 387 -22.38 -11.45 22.57
CA THR A 387 -23.16 -12.69 22.52
C THR A 387 -23.05 -13.43 23.86
N ASP A 388 -24.17 -14.00 24.33
CA ASP A 388 -24.21 -14.86 25.53
C ASP A 388 -24.21 -16.35 25.17
N ASN A 389 -24.36 -16.66 23.88
CA ASN A 389 -24.31 -18.03 23.40
C ASN A 389 -22.95 -18.31 22.74
N PHE A 390 -22.19 -19.19 23.36
CA PHE A 390 -20.88 -19.61 22.88
C PHE A 390 -20.70 -21.12 23.10
N ASP A 391 -19.86 -21.73 22.28
CA ASP A 391 -19.41 -23.10 22.42
C ASP A 391 -18.00 -23.14 23.03
N PHE A 392 -17.61 -24.32 23.51
CA PHE A 392 -16.24 -24.53 23.98
C PHE A 392 -15.30 -24.70 22.77
N GLU A 393 -14.10 -24.11 22.84
CA GLU A 393 -13.13 -24.16 21.75
C GLU A 393 -12.66 -25.57 21.40
N ASN A 394 -12.65 -26.47 22.41
CA ASN A 394 -12.25 -27.88 22.26
C ASN A 394 -12.66 -28.69 23.49
N ASP A 395 -12.39 -29.99 23.46
CA ASP A 395 -12.70 -30.89 24.58
C ASP A 395 -11.81 -30.64 25.80
N ASP A 396 -10.60 -30.16 25.64
CA ASP A 396 -9.71 -29.79 26.76
C ASP A 396 -10.30 -28.64 27.57
N ALA A 397 -10.91 -27.63 26.89
CA ALA A 397 -11.64 -26.58 27.57
C ALA A 397 -12.81 -27.11 28.38
N LYS A 398 -13.60 -28.04 27.85
CA LYS A 398 -14.68 -28.70 28.61
C LYS A 398 -14.13 -29.45 29.81
N ASN A 399 -13.04 -30.20 29.67
CA ASN A 399 -12.42 -30.97 30.72
C ASN A 399 -11.95 -30.11 31.92
N VAL A 400 -11.57 -28.84 31.66
CA VAL A 400 -11.25 -27.87 32.73
C VAL A 400 -12.44 -27.71 33.70
N LEU A 401 -13.68 -27.68 33.18
CA LEU A 401 -14.88 -27.51 34.02
C LEU A 401 -15.30 -28.79 34.77
N LEU A 402 -14.80 -29.95 34.36
CA LEU A 402 -15.10 -31.23 35.02
C LEU A 402 -14.18 -31.54 36.19
N ALA A 403 -13.19 -30.69 36.51
CA ALA A 403 -12.29 -30.88 37.64
C ALA A 403 -13.06 -30.81 38.98
N GLU A 404 -12.73 -31.69 39.91
CA GLU A 404 -13.40 -31.82 41.21
C GLU A 404 -13.38 -30.52 42.04
N THR A 405 -12.42 -29.64 41.81
CA THR A 405 -12.27 -28.36 42.52
C THR A 405 -13.18 -27.24 41.98
N VAL A 406 -13.76 -27.41 40.76
CA VAL A 406 -14.56 -26.35 40.10
C VAL A 406 -15.81 -25.96 40.88
N PRO A 407 -16.63 -26.87 41.41
CA PRO A 407 -17.82 -26.49 42.17
C PRO A 407 -17.50 -25.61 43.38
N GLU A 408 -16.42 -25.88 44.10
CA GLU A 408 -15.99 -25.06 45.21
C GLU A 408 -15.52 -23.68 44.80
N VAL A 409 -14.68 -23.58 43.76
CA VAL A 409 -14.21 -22.30 43.23
C VAL A 409 -15.37 -21.41 42.77
N ILE A 410 -16.33 -21.99 42.04
CA ILE A 410 -17.46 -21.21 41.50
C ILE A 410 -18.44 -20.83 42.62
N ARG A 411 -18.67 -21.69 43.58
CA ARG A 411 -19.49 -21.36 44.75
C ARG A 411 -18.92 -20.16 45.52
N LEU A 412 -17.62 -20.16 45.80
CA LEU A 412 -16.95 -19.04 46.45
C LEU A 412 -16.99 -17.77 45.61
N LEU A 413 -16.88 -17.90 44.29
CA LEU A 413 -17.02 -16.76 43.38
C LEU A 413 -18.43 -16.15 43.47
N PHE A 414 -19.48 -16.96 43.44
CA PHE A 414 -20.86 -16.50 43.56
C PHE A 414 -21.21 -15.95 44.94
N ASP A 415 -20.51 -16.38 46.00
CA ASP A 415 -20.66 -15.80 47.32
C ASP A 415 -19.98 -14.44 47.48
N LYS A 416 -18.80 -14.26 46.85
CA LYS A 416 -17.96 -13.09 47.07
C LYS A 416 -18.26 -11.93 46.10
N LEU A 417 -18.48 -12.20 44.77
CA LEU A 417 -18.73 -11.15 43.80
C LEU A 417 -19.91 -10.24 44.11
N PRO A 418 -21.09 -10.75 44.55
CA PRO A 418 -22.25 -9.89 44.86
C PRO A 418 -22.05 -9.01 46.10
N LYS A 419 -21.05 -9.30 46.93
CA LYS A 419 -20.73 -8.54 48.14
C LYS A 419 -19.77 -7.38 47.91
N LEU A 420 -19.26 -7.22 46.68
CA LEU A 420 -18.39 -6.11 46.34
C LEU A 420 -19.19 -4.81 46.31
N GLU A 421 -18.70 -3.76 46.97
CA GLU A 421 -19.29 -2.42 46.91
C GLU A 421 -19.16 -1.82 45.48
N VAL A 422 -18.03 -2.11 44.83
CA VAL A 422 -17.75 -1.70 43.44
C VAL A 422 -17.24 -2.91 42.65
N LEU A 423 -17.85 -3.17 41.51
CA LEU A 423 -17.42 -4.23 40.61
C LEU A 423 -16.40 -3.63 39.59
N ASP A 424 -15.14 -3.55 40.01
CA ASP A 424 -14.01 -3.09 39.21
C ASP A 424 -12.88 -4.12 39.13
N GLY A 425 -11.88 -3.85 38.28
CA GLY A 425 -10.76 -4.77 38.10
C GLY A 425 -9.99 -5.10 39.39
N PRO A 426 -9.59 -4.10 40.19
CA PRO A 426 -8.93 -4.33 41.46
C PRO A 426 -9.75 -5.22 42.45
N SER A 427 -11.04 -4.97 42.59
CA SER A 427 -11.93 -5.72 43.47
C SER A 427 -12.13 -7.16 43.00
N VAL A 428 -12.29 -7.37 41.70
CA VAL A 428 -12.36 -8.71 41.09
C VAL A 428 -11.04 -9.47 41.31
N LYS A 429 -9.90 -8.82 41.08
CA LYS A 429 -8.58 -9.42 41.32
C LYS A 429 -8.34 -9.80 42.78
N ALA A 430 -8.80 -8.96 43.72
CA ALA A 430 -8.77 -9.25 45.13
C ALA A 430 -9.66 -10.46 45.49
N THR A 431 -10.85 -10.55 44.89
CA THR A 431 -11.76 -11.70 45.04
C THR A 431 -11.11 -13.00 44.58
N PHE A 432 -10.46 -13.03 43.44
CA PHE A 432 -9.76 -14.22 42.95
C PHE A 432 -8.62 -14.65 43.92
N LYS A 433 -7.84 -13.68 44.42
CA LYS A 433 -6.79 -13.97 45.42
C LYS A 433 -7.37 -14.52 46.71
N ALA A 434 -8.52 -14.01 47.15
CA ALA A 434 -9.20 -14.53 48.33
C ALA A 434 -9.66 -15.99 48.13
N ILE A 435 -10.21 -16.33 46.97
CA ILE A 435 -10.58 -17.70 46.58
C ILE A 435 -9.34 -18.62 46.59
N GLN A 436 -8.22 -18.18 45.98
CA GLN A 436 -6.98 -18.95 46.01
C GLN A 436 -6.50 -19.27 47.45
N LYS A 437 -6.54 -18.25 48.32
CA LYS A 437 -6.11 -18.40 49.72
C LYS A 437 -7.02 -19.36 50.48
N GLU A 438 -8.34 -19.30 50.28
CA GLU A 438 -9.34 -20.10 50.95
C GLU A 438 -9.29 -21.56 50.50
N THR A 439 -9.20 -21.80 49.18
CA THR A 439 -9.13 -23.14 48.59
C THR A 439 -7.74 -23.76 48.63
N LYS A 440 -6.70 -22.97 48.86
CA LYS A 440 -5.28 -23.35 48.77
C LYS A 440 -4.88 -23.87 47.36
N LEU A 441 -5.67 -23.54 46.33
CA LEU A 441 -5.42 -23.94 44.94
C LEU A 441 -4.40 -23.00 44.26
N GLY A 442 -3.62 -23.55 43.34
CA GLY A 442 -2.77 -22.74 42.44
C GLY A 442 -3.60 -21.85 41.53
N GLY A 443 -3.00 -20.72 41.09
CA GLY A 443 -3.71 -19.73 40.26
C GLY A 443 -4.40 -20.33 39.05
N LYS A 444 -3.74 -21.22 38.30
CA LYS A 444 -4.32 -21.88 37.13
C LYS A 444 -5.65 -22.61 37.46
N ASN A 445 -5.73 -23.27 38.62
CA ASN A 445 -6.90 -24.04 39.03
C ASN A 445 -8.07 -23.15 39.51
N VAL A 446 -7.85 -21.87 39.74
CA VAL A 446 -8.90 -20.88 40.06
C VAL A 446 -9.28 -20.09 38.80
N PHE A 447 -8.31 -19.53 38.06
CA PHE A 447 -8.60 -18.64 36.94
C PHE A 447 -9.09 -19.37 35.70
N MET A 448 -8.54 -20.56 35.39
CA MET A 448 -8.87 -21.27 34.15
C MET A 448 -10.32 -21.74 34.12
N PRO A 449 -10.89 -22.36 35.20
CA PRO A 449 -12.31 -22.70 35.24
C PRO A 449 -13.22 -21.49 35.06
N ILE A 450 -12.92 -20.37 35.72
CA ILE A 450 -13.69 -19.14 35.60
C ILE A 450 -13.64 -18.61 34.17
N ARG A 451 -12.47 -18.61 33.53
CA ARG A 451 -12.29 -18.18 32.16
C ARG A 451 -13.11 -19.02 31.19
N VAL A 452 -12.95 -20.33 31.25
CA VAL A 452 -13.66 -21.24 30.35
C VAL A 452 -15.18 -21.16 30.58
N ALA A 453 -15.64 -21.03 31.83
CA ALA A 453 -17.06 -20.86 32.13
C ALA A 453 -17.64 -19.54 31.58
N LEU A 454 -16.83 -18.49 31.45
CA LEU A 454 -17.26 -17.18 30.94
C LEU A 454 -17.19 -17.08 29.43
N THR A 455 -16.24 -17.79 28.79
CA THR A 455 -15.87 -17.54 27.38
C THR A 455 -15.90 -18.77 26.49
N GLY A 456 -15.89 -19.97 27.06
CA GLY A 456 -15.65 -21.23 26.33
C GLY A 456 -14.18 -21.48 25.97
N ASN A 457 -13.29 -20.51 26.17
CA ASN A 457 -11.89 -20.52 25.71
C ASN A 457 -10.91 -20.58 26.88
N GLN A 458 -9.73 -21.16 26.64
CA GLN A 458 -8.64 -21.19 27.62
C GLN A 458 -7.76 -19.92 27.59
N HIS A 459 -7.85 -19.14 26.52
CA HIS A 459 -7.13 -17.88 26.31
C HIS A 459 -8.09 -16.71 26.13
N GLY A 460 -7.61 -15.47 26.31
CA GLY A 460 -8.42 -14.25 26.13
C GLY A 460 -8.04 -13.13 27.10
N PRO A 461 -8.83 -12.05 27.17
CA PRO A 461 -8.58 -10.88 28.01
C PRO A 461 -8.43 -11.22 29.51
N GLU A 462 -7.84 -10.33 30.30
CA GLU A 462 -7.76 -10.52 31.75
C GLU A 462 -9.15 -10.60 32.38
N LEU A 463 -9.38 -11.60 33.20
CA LEU A 463 -10.67 -11.79 33.87
C LEU A 463 -11.08 -10.61 34.77
N ALA A 464 -10.08 -9.94 35.35
CA ALA A 464 -10.30 -8.77 36.18
C ALA A 464 -10.84 -7.56 35.38
N GLU A 465 -10.57 -7.49 34.08
CA GLU A 465 -11.12 -6.49 33.16
C GLU A 465 -12.46 -6.95 32.59
N MET A 466 -12.57 -8.23 32.25
CA MET A 466 -13.74 -8.81 31.61
C MET A 466 -14.98 -8.82 32.52
N VAL A 467 -14.85 -9.23 33.79
CA VAL A 467 -15.98 -9.39 34.73
C VAL A 467 -16.72 -8.06 34.97
N PRO A 468 -16.04 -6.92 35.20
CA PRO A 468 -16.71 -5.62 35.29
C PRO A 468 -17.49 -5.23 34.03
N LEU A 469 -16.91 -5.47 32.84
CA LEU A 469 -17.54 -5.14 31.56
C LEU A 469 -18.75 -6.02 31.23
N LEU A 470 -18.74 -7.30 31.64
CA LEU A 470 -19.89 -8.20 31.53
C LEU A 470 -20.98 -7.82 32.52
N GLY A 471 -20.60 -7.32 33.71
CA GLY A 471 -21.48 -7.08 34.83
C GLY A 471 -21.83 -8.37 35.58
N LEU A 472 -22.29 -8.22 36.85
CA LEU A 472 -22.54 -9.35 37.72
C LEU A 472 -23.57 -10.33 37.16
N ALA A 473 -24.70 -9.82 36.68
CA ALA A 473 -25.81 -10.66 36.21
C ALA A 473 -25.39 -11.58 35.02
N ARG A 474 -24.69 -11.03 34.02
CA ARG A 474 -24.21 -11.81 32.87
C ARG A 474 -23.09 -12.77 33.27
N THR A 475 -22.18 -12.35 34.13
CA THR A 475 -21.11 -13.20 34.67
C THR A 475 -21.69 -14.45 35.31
N VAL A 476 -22.66 -14.29 36.23
CA VAL A 476 -23.32 -15.41 36.90
C VAL A 476 -24.10 -16.32 35.95
N SER A 477 -24.87 -15.71 35.02
CA SER A 477 -25.66 -16.43 34.01
C SER A 477 -24.78 -17.27 33.10
N ARG A 478 -23.69 -16.71 32.58
CA ARG A 478 -22.77 -17.44 31.71
C ARG A 478 -22.09 -18.62 32.35
N ILE A 479 -21.60 -18.42 33.58
CA ILE A 479 -20.99 -19.50 34.37
C ILE A 479 -21.98 -20.63 34.60
N LYS A 480 -23.23 -20.31 35.01
CA LYS A 480 -24.27 -21.33 35.19
C LYS A 480 -24.54 -22.11 33.91
N ASN A 481 -24.77 -21.39 32.81
CA ASN A 481 -25.04 -22.00 31.47
C ASN A 481 -23.91 -22.94 31.05
N SER A 482 -22.65 -22.55 31.28
CA SER A 482 -21.49 -23.38 30.93
C SER A 482 -21.36 -24.61 31.77
N LEU A 483 -21.63 -24.52 33.08
CA LEU A 483 -21.65 -25.67 33.98
C LEU A 483 -22.78 -26.64 33.62
N ASP A 484 -23.97 -26.11 33.30
CA ASP A 484 -25.11 -26.92 32.86
C ASP A 484 -24.81 -27.69 31.58
N LYS A 485 -24.13 -27.04 30.61
CA LYS A 485 -23.69 -27.68 29.36
C LYS A 485 -22.78 -28.91 29.60
N VAL A 486 -21.99 -28.91 30.62
CA VAL A 486 -21.07 -30.01 30.97
C VAL A 486 -21.60 -30.90 32.11
N GLY A 487 -22.83 -30.65 32.64
CA GLY A 487 -23.47 -31.46 33.65
C GLY A 487 -22.90 -31.27 35.07
N VAL A 488 -22.14 -30.19 35.33
CA VAL A 488 -21.59 -29.88 36.65
C VAL A 488 -22.65 -29.13 37.50
N LYS A 489 -22.98 -29.68 38.67
CA LYS A 489 -23.93 -29.08 39.61
C LYS A 489 -23.22 -28.34 40.73
N LEU A 490 -23.70 -27.15 41.06
CA LEU A 490 -23.29 -26.39 42.22
C LEU A 490 -24.25 -26.74 43.39
N TYR A 491 -23.79 -27.48 44.31
CA TYR A 491 -24.57 -27.80 45.55
C TYR A 491 -24.09 -26.94 46.72
#